data_ba48df4c05d36933c8c188be8663a96d
#
_entry.id   ba48df4c05d36933c8c188be8663a96d
#
_cell.length_a   1.000
_cell.length_b   1.000
_cell.length_c   1.000
_cell.angle_alpha   90.00
_cell.angle_beta   90.00
_cell.angle_gamma   90.00
#
_symmetry.space_group_name_H-M   'P 1'
#
loop_
_entity.id
_entity.type
_entity.pdbx_description
1 polymer ?
#
loop_
_entity_poly.entity_id
_entity_poly.type
_entity_poly.pdbx_seq_one_letter_code
_entity_poly.pdbx_strand_id
1 'polypeptide(L)'
;MKKHNYEIKVEWTGNEGNGTLNYKSYNRNHKIISNEKYDAIDGSSDPSFLGDKSRYNPEDLFLSSLSACHMLWYLHICSVNKIIVTEYLDIATGIMEEMKNGGGKFTEVTLHPRVKITDENRIERANELHEEANRMCFIANSCNFKIKHKPLTTTE
;
A
#
# COMPACT_ATOMS: atom_id res chain seq x y z
N MET A 1 18.63 -0.66 -19.49
CA MET A 1 17.58 -0.65 -18.47
C MET A 1 16.31 -0.01 -19.04
N LYS A 2 15.14 -0.63 -18.87
CA LYS A 2 13.85 -0.08 -19.28
C LYS A 2 13.40 0.95 -18.22
N LYS A 3 12.94 2.13 -18.66
CA LYS A 3 12.42 3.19 -17.78
C LYS A 3 10.91 3.27 -17.92
N HIS A 4 10.21 3.52 -16.81
CA HIS A 4 8.79 3.82 -16.77
C HIS A 4 8.59 5.17 -16.09
N ASN A 5 7.72 6.02 -16.64
CA ASN A 5 7.43 7.35 -16.12
C ASN A 5 6.02 7.34 -15.53
N TYR A 6 5.85 8.04 -14.44
CA TYR A 6 4.57 8.18 -13.73
C TYR A 6 4.32 9.64 -13.44
N GLU A 7 3.05 10.07 -13.52
CA GLU A 7 2.62 11.43 -13.20
C GLU A 7 1.33 11.35 -12.40
N ILE A 8 1.27 12.09 -11.30
CA ILE A 8 0.11 12.22 -10.43
C ILE A 8 -0.07 13.69 -10.07
N LYS A 9 -1.29 14.20 -10.18
CA LYS A 9 -1.72 15.50 -9.67
C LYS A 9 -2.29 15.32 -8.28
N VAL A 10 -1.84 16.12 -7.30
CA VAL A 10 -2.47 16.25 -5.99
C VAL A 10 -2.99 17.67 -5.86
N GLU A 11 -4.29 17.80 -5.59
CA GLU A 11 -4.97 19.09 -5.49
C GLU A 11 -5.63 19.25 -4.12
N TRP A 12 -5.16 20.21 -3.34
CA TRP A 12 -5.76 20.56 -2.07
C TRP A 12 -7.15 21.20 -2.27
N THR A 13 -8.17 20.65 -1.61
CA THR A 13 -9.56 21.10 -1.68
C THR A 13 -10.10 21.61 -0.35
N GLY A 14 -9.22 21.76 0.65
CA GLY A 14 -9.59 22.06 2.03
C GLY A 14 -9.58 23.55 2.40
N ASN A 15 -9.55 24.47 1.43
CA ASN A 15 -9.65 25.90 1.71
C ASN A 15 -11.09 26.27 2.06
N GLU A 16 -11.31 26.73 3.28
CA GLU A 16 -12.61 27.16 3.81
C GLU A 16 -12.76 28.72 3.80
N GLY A 17 -12.00 29.39 2.93
CA GLY A 17 -12.07 30.84 2.73
C GLY A 17 -10.92 31.62 3.38
N ASN A 18 -10.26 31.07 4.37
CA ASN A 18 -9.17 31.73 5.11
C ASN A 18 -7.78 31.13 4.80
N GLY A 19 -7.70 30.18 3.87
CA GLY A 19 -6.45 29.49 3.58
C GLY A 19 -5.80 28.91 4.82
N THR A 20 -4.47 28.97 4.88
CA THR A 20 -3.67 28.44 5.99
C THR A 20 -3.39 29.49 7.08
N LEU A 21 -4.36 30.38 7.37
CA LEU A 21 -4.20 31.46 8.36
C LEU A 21 -3.72 30.94 9.72
N ASN A 22 -4.25 29.80 10.15
CA ASN A 22 -3.76 29.03 11.30
C ASN A 22 -4.05 27.54 11.10
N TYR A 23 -3.54 26.70 11.99
CA TYR A 23 -3.62 25.23 11.86
C TYR A 23 -5.07 24.68 11.84
N LYS A 24 -6.05 25.43 12.36
CA LYS A 24 -7.47 25.03 12.43
C LYS A 24 -8.34 25.71 11.38
N SER A 25 -7.81 26.64 10.58
CA SER A 25 -8.60 27.44 9.61
C SER A 25 -8.82 26.75 8.26
N TYR A 26 -8.35 25.51 8.08
CA TYR A 26 -8.48 24.75 6.86
C TYR A 26 -8.60 23.25 7.15
N ASN A 27 -9.23 22.50 6.27
CA ASN A 27 -9.19 21.04 6.32
C ASN A 27 -8.09 20.47 5.41
N ARG A 28 -7.77 19.20 5.59
CA ARG A 28 -6.68 18.49 4.92
C ARG A 28 -7.14 17.74 3.68
N ASN A 29 -8.37 17.95 3.26
CA ASN A 29 -8.97 17.26 2.14
C ASN A 29 -8.25 17.62 0.84
N HIS A 30 -8.02 16.62 0.03
CA HIS A 30 -7.37 16.74 -1.27
C HIS A 30 -7.86 15.65 -2.21
N LYS A 31 -7.58 15.82 -3.49
CA LYS A 31 -7.83 14.81 -4.52
C LYS A 31 -6.52 14.38 -5.14
N ILE A 32 -6.37 13.07 -5.36
CA ILE A 32 -5.27 12.49 -6.12
C ILE A 32 -5.85 12.07 -7.47
N ILE A 33 -5.31 12.60 -8.54
CA ILE A 33 -5.87 12.53 -9.88
C ILE A 33 -4.79 12.07 -10.86
N SER A 34 -5.14 11.20 -11.77
CA SER A 34 -4.36 10.92 -12.97
C SER A 34 -5.26 11.06 -14.19
N ASN A 35 -4.75 11.64 -15.26
CA ASN A 35 -5.52 11.86 -16.49
C ASN A 35 -6.00 10.56 -17.15
N GLU A 36 -5.38 9.43 -16.84
CA GLU A 36 -5.68 8.13 -17.41
C GLU A 36 -6.57 7.25 -16.52
N LYS A 37 -7.00 7.77 -15.36
CA LYS A 37 -7.82 7.01 -14.40
C LYS A 37 -9.26 7.50 -14.40
N TYR A 38 -10.20 6.57 -14.19
CA TYR A 38 -11.63 6.88 -14.18
C TYR A 38 -12.01 7.75 -12.98
N ASP A 39 -11.46 7.40 -11.80
CA ASP A 39 -11.83 8.04 -10.55
C ASP A 39 -10.63 8.68 -9.87
N ALA A 40 -10.88 9.80 -9.19
CA ALA A 40 -9.94 10.39 -8.26
C ALA A 40 -10.00 9.65 -6.91
N ILE A 41 -8.89 9.63 -6.20
CA ILE A 41 -8.86 9.18 -4.80
C ILE A 41 -9.09 10.42 -3.92
N ASP A 42 -10.12 10.38 -3.09
CA ASP A 42 -10.37 11.37 -2.06
C ASP A 42 -9.44 11.10 -0.87
N GLY A 43 -8.57 12.04 -0.58
CA GLY A 43 -7.58 11.97 0.48
C GLY A 43 -7.76 13.03 1.57
N SER A 44 -7.17 12.75 2.73
CA SER A 44 -7.01 13.69 3.84
C SER A 44 -5.73 13.31 4.62
N SER A 45 -5.48 13.92 5.77
CA SER A 45 -4.44 13.46 6.69
C SER A 45 -5.01 12.47 7.72
N ASP A 46 -4.13 11.84 8.49
CA ASP A 46 -4.54 11.07 9.66
C ASP A 46 -5.35 11.95 10.63
N PRO A 47 -6.36 11.40 11.34
CA PRO A 47 -7.12 12.13 12.34
C PRO A 47 -6.28 12.81 13.44
N SER A 48 -5.11 12.24 13.78
CA SER A 48 -4.16 12.86 14.72
C SER A 48 -3.65 14.22 14.23
N PHE A 49 -3.71 14.45 12.92
CA PHE A 49 -3.31 15.70 12.24
C PHE A 49 -4.53 16.49 11.74
N LEU A 50 -5.70 16.35 12.39
CA LEU A 50 -6.97 16.95 12.03
C LEU A 50 -7.51 16.55 10.66
N GLY A 51 -7.22 15.32 10.22
CA GLY A 51 -7.73 14.76 8.98
C GLY A 51 -9.13 14.17 9.12
N ASP A 52 -9.73 13.90 7.98
CA ASP A 52 -11.02 13.23 7.85
C ASP A 52 -10.79 11.70 7.79
N LYS A 53 -11.21 10.97 8.84
CA LYS A 53 -11.07 9.52 8.95
C LYS A 53 -11.81 8.71 7.87
N SER A 54 -12.72 9.33 7.14
CA SER A 54 -13.46 8.67 6.05
C SER A 54 -12.73 8.69 4.72
N ARG A 55 -11.56 9.33 4.65
CA ARG A 55 -10.72 9.47 3.47
C ARG A 55 -9.38 8.77 3.67
N TYR A 56 -8.78 8.31 2.58
CA TYR A 56 -7.45 7.74 2.64
C TYR A 56 -6.42 8.81 3.02
N ASN A 57 -5.51 8.45 3.93
CA ASN A 57 -4.35 9.28 4.24
C ASN A 57 -3.10 8.77 3.51
N PRO A 58 -1.99 9.52 3.47
CA PRO A 58 -0.76 9.08 2.82
C PRO A 58 -0.22 7.75 3.36
N GLU A 59 -0.41 7.47 4.63
CA GLU A 59 0.04 6.25 5.31
C GLU A 59 -0.76 5.03 4.82
N ASP A 60 -2.08 5.16 4.65
CA ASP A 60 -2.94 4.14 4.04
C ASP A 60 -2.52 3.85 2.60
N LEU A 61 -2.25 4.90 1.82
CA LEU A 61 -1.82 4.78 0.44
C LEU A 61 -0.44 4.12 0.33
N PHE A 62 0.46 4.42 1.25
CA PHE A 62 1.77 3.78 1.32
C PHE A 62 1.64 2.27 1.60
N LEU A 63 0.86 1.87 2.61
CA LEU A 63 0.58 0.46 2.90
C LEU A 63 -0.10 -0.23 1.73
N SER A 64 -1.10 0.42 1.12
CA SER A 64 -1.82 -0.11 -0.04
C SER A 64 -0.89 -0.36 -1.23
N SER A 65 0.05 0.54 -1.48
CA SER A 65 1.01 0.39 -2.57
C SER A 65 1.95 -0.80 -2.37
N LEU A 66 2.41 -1.03 -1.15
CA LEU A 66 3.25 -2.18 -0.79
C LEU A 66 2.49 -3.49 -0.94
N SER A 67 1.28 -3.56 -0.38
CA SER A 67 0.42 -4.75 -0.45
C SER A 67 0.05 -5.09 -1.90
N ALA A 68 -0.43 -4.10 -2.67
CA ALA A 68 -0.80 -4.30 -4.07
C ALA A 68 0.39 -4.72 -4.95
N CYS A 69 1.57 -4.10 -4.77
CA CYS A 69 2.76 -4.47 -5.53
C CYS A 69 3.19 -5.90 -5.22
N HIS A 70 3.17 -6.31 -3.95
CA HIS A 70 3.47 -7.68 -3.54
C HIS A 70 2.46 -8.68 -4.14
N MET A 71 1.16 -8.40 -4.04
CA MET A 71 0.10 -9.21 -4.63
C MET A 71 0.32 -9.44 -6.13
N LEU A 72 0.54 -8.38 -6.90
CA LEU A 72 0.70 -8.47 -8.35
C LEU A 72 1.91 -9.31 -8.74
N TRP A 73 3.04 -9.18 -8.04
CA TRP A 73 4.21 -10.02 -8.25
C TRP A 73 3.94 -11.46 -7.85
N TYR A 74 3.30 -11.69 -6.71
CA TYR A 74 2.97 -13.04 -6.25
C TYR A 74 2.06 -13.78 -7.23
N LEU A 75 0.97 -13.15 -7.71
CA LEU A 75 0.07 -13.73 -8.68
C LEU A 75 0.79 -14.07 -10.00
N HIS A 76 1.66 -13.17 -10.47
CA HIS A 76 2.48 -13.43 -11.65
C HIS A 76 3.40 -14.65 -11.46
N ILE A 77 4.13 -14.70 -10.36
CA ILE A 77 5.06 -15.78 -10.06
C ILE A 77 4.32 -17.12 -9.88
N CYS A 78 3.16 -17.12 -9.21
CA CYS A 78 2.30 -18.30 -9.10
C CYS A 78 1.89 -18.80 -10.49
N SER A 79 1.44 -17.92 -11.38
CA SER A 79 1.08 -18.26 -12.76
C SER A 79 2.24 -18.93 -13.51
N VAL A 80 3.44 -18.36 -13.44
CA VAL A 80 4.65 -18.94 -14.06
C VAL A 80 5.00 -20.32 -13.47
N ASN A 81 4.76 -20.51 -12.17
CA ASN A 81 4.98 -21.79 -11.48
C ASN A 81 3.80 -22.76 -11.61
N LYS A 82 2.78 -22.45 -12.42
CA LYS A 82 1.57 -23.27 -12.62
C LYS A 82 0.81 -23.54 -11.30
N ILE A 83 0.81 -22.58 -10.38
CA ILE A 83 -0.01 -22.59 -9.18
C ILE A 83 -1.24 -21.72 -9.45
N ILE A 84 -2.42 -22.32 -9.35
CA ILE A 84 -3.68 -21.61 -9.60
C ILE A 84 -4.14 -21.01 -8.28
N VAL A 85 -4.10 -19.68 -8.21
CA VAL A 85 -4.63 -18.89 -7.09
C VAL A 85 -6.07 -18.52 -7.43
N THR A 86 -6.99 -18.80 -6.51
CA THR A 86 -8.42 -18.48 -6.66
C THR A 86 -8.85 -17.29 -5.82
N GLU A 87 -8.20 -17.06 -4.69
CA GLU A 87 -8.45 -15.89 -3.83
C GLU A 87 -7.12 -15.34 -3.27
N TYR A 88 -7.08 -14.03 -3.13
CA TYR A 88 -6.01 -13.32 -2.44
C TYR A 88 -6.59 -12.17 -1.62
N LEU A 89 -6.28 -12.14 -0.34
CA LEU A 89 -6.61 -11.05 0.58
C LEU A 89 -5.37 -10.72 1.40
N ASP A 90 -5.04 -9.45 1.57
CA ASP A 90 -3.99 -9.01 2.48
C ASP A 90 -4.53 -7.95 3.44
N ILE A 91 -4.22 -8.10 4.72
CA ILE A 91 -4.48 -7.11 5.76
C ILE A 91 -3.12 -6.58 6.22
N ALA A 92 -2.57 -5.67 5.44
CA ALA A 92 -1.29 -5.05 5.73
C ALA A 92 -1.34 -4.20 6.98
N THR A 93 -0.29 -4.27 7.81
CA THR A 93 -0.12 -3.44 9.00
C THR A 93 1.19 -2.70 8.95
N GLY A 94 1.24 -1.49 9.53
CA GLY A 94 2.45 -0.68 9.61
C GLY A 94 2.55 0.08 10.92
N ILE A 95 3.78 0.37 11.32
CA ILE A 95 4.09 1.23 12.47
C ILE A 95 4.86 2.43 11.96
N MET A 96 4.33 3.61 12.24
CA MET A 96 4.99 4.89 12.02
C MET A 96 5.40 5.47 13.37
N GLU A 97 6.61 5.96 13.47
CA GLU A 97 7.12 6.62 14.67
C GLU A 97 7.35 8.11 14.39
N GLU A 98 6.80 8.95 15.27
CA GLU A 98 7.05 10.39 15.26
C GLU A 98 8.31 10.74 16.05
N MET A 99 9.10 11.64 15.50
CA MET A 99 10.28 12.19 16.17
C MET A 99 9.93 13.49 16.90
N LYS A 100 10.69 13.84 17.91
CA LYS A 100 10.49 15.08 18.72
C LYS A 100 10.48 16.38 17.92
N ASN A 101 11.04 16.39 16.72
CA ASN A 101 11.07 17.55 15.82
C ASN A 101 9.82 17.66 14.93
N GLY A 102 8.82 16.78 15.09
CA GLY A 102 7.59 16.73 14.30
C GLY A 102 7.71 15.95 12.99
N GLY A 103 8.88 15.40 12.65
CA GLY A 103 9.03 14.47 11.54
C GLY A 103 8.70 13.03 11.97
N GLY A 104 8.62 12.10 11.02
CA GLY A 104 8.37 10.70 11.31
C GLY A 104 8.74 9.80 10.14
N LYS A 105 8.68 8.49 10.38
CA LYS A 105 8.88 7.48 9.34
C LYS A 105 8.23 6.16 9.73
N PHE A 106 7.89 5.37 8.73
CA PHE A 106 7.58 3.97 8.97
C PHE A 106 8.83 3.23 9.45
N THR A 107 8.67 2.45 10.49
CA THR A 107 9.72 1.60 11.07
C THR A 107 9.45 0.13 10.82
N GLU A 108 8.19 -0.24 10.64
CA GLU A 108 7.78 -1.60 10.33
C GLU A 108 6.56 -1.61 9.40
N VAL A 109 6.58 -2.54 8.43
CA VAL A 109 5.40 -2.96 7.67
C VAL A 109 5.39 -4.48 7.60
N THR A 110 4.24 -5.08 7.90
CA THR A 110 4.00 -6.51 7.77
C THR A 110 2.78 -6.77 6.90
N LEU A 111 2.98 -7.51 5.83
CA LEU A 111 1.91 -8.03 4.98
C LEU A 111 1.41 -9.36 5.57
N HIS A 112 0.11 -9.60 5.50
CA HIS A 112 -0.54 -10.82 5.98
C HIS A 112 -1.37 -11.48 4.87
N PRO A 113 -0.75 -11.93 3.76
CA PRO A 113 -1.47 -12.52 2.65
C PRO A 113 -2.21 -13.79 3.08
N ARG A 114 -3.49 -13.86 2.74
CA ARG A 114 -4.32 -15.05 2.82
C ARG A 114 -4.66 -15.47 1.41
N VAL A 115 -4.23 -16.67 1.04
CA VAL A 115 -4.29 -17.14 -0.33
C VAL A 115 -5.01 -18.47 -0.39
N LYS A 116 -5.92 -18.63 -1.36
CA LYS A 116 -6.46 -19.94 -1.71
C LYS A 116 -5.90 -20.40 -3.04
N ILE A 117 -5.54 -21.66 -3.10
CA ILE A 117 -5.06 -22.34 -4.30
C ILE A 117 -5.83 -23.64 -4.53
N THR A 118 -5.79 -24.16 -5.75
CA THR A 118 -6.56 -25.37 -6.13
C THR A 118 -5.88 -26.70 -5.76
N ASP A 119 -4.58 -26.72 -5.49
CA ASP A 119 -3.79 -27.93 -5.28
C ASP A 119 -3.06 -27.91 -3.93
N GLU A 120 -3.51 -28.76 -2.99
CA GLU A 120 -2.95 -28.86 -1.64
C GLU A 120 -1.45 -29.24 -1.63
N ASN A 121 -1.00 -30.03 -2.61
CA ASN A 121 0.41 -30.43 -2.71
C ASN A 121 1.34 -29.26 -3.06
N ARG A 122 0.79 -28.11 -3.39
CA ARG A 122 1.53 -26.90 -3.78
C ARG A 122 1.56 -25.82 -2.70
N ILE A 123 0.96 -26.05 -1.51
CA ILE A 123 0.87 -25.06 -0.42
C ILE A 123 2.25 -24.60 0.02
N GLU A 124 3.18 -25.52 0.27
CA GLU A 124 4.54 -25.18 0.69
C GLU A 124 5.25 -24.30 -0.37
N ARG A 125 5.18 -24.72 -1.63
CA ARG A 125 5.77 -23.94 -2.73
C ARG A 125 5.10 -22.57 -2.88
N ALA A 126 3.78 -22.49 -2.74
CA ALA A 126 3.04 -21.23 -2.79
C ALA A 126 3.50 -20.27 -1.68
N ASN A 127 3.75 -20.77 -0.48
CA ASN A 127 4.29 -19.97 0.63
C ASN A 127 5.72 -19.48 0.35
N GLU A 128 6.60 -20.29 -0.22
CA GLU A 128 7.95 -19.87 -0.60
C GLU A 128 7.96 -18.75 -1.64
N LEU A 129 6.98 -18.73 -2.56
CA LEU A 129 6.91 -17.72 -3.62
C LEU A 129 6.66 -16.31 -3.09
N HIS A 130 6.20 -16.13 -1.86
CA HIS A 130 6.10 -14.81 -1.23
C HIS A 130 7.49 -14.16 -1.02
N GLU A 131 8.53 -14.94 -0.73
CA GLU A 131 9.91 -14.42 -0.64
C GLU A 131 10.38 -13.89 -2.00
N GLU A 132 10.06 -14.61 -3.07
CA GLU A 132 10.42 -14.20 -4.42
C GLU A 132 9.64 -12.93 -4.83
N ALA A 133 8.33 -12.89 -4.55
CA ALA A 133 7.50 -11.72 -4.79
C ALA A 133 8.02 -10.47 -4.05
N ASN A 134 8.44 -10.63 -2.80
CA ASN A 134 9.03 -9.54 -2.02
C ASN A 134 10.33 -9.00 -2.65
N ARG A 135 11.20 -9.87 -3.13
CA ARG A 135 12.44 -9.45 -3.82
C ARG A 135 12.17 -8.70 -5.12
N MET A 136 11.07 -9.01 -5.81
CA MET A 136 10.70 -8.39 -7.08
C MET A 136 9.83 -7.14 -6.93
N CYS A 137 9.28 -6.89 -5.74
CA CYS A 137 8.39 -5.77 -5.48
C CYS A 137 9.13 -4.42 -5.59
N PHE A 138 8.80 -3.62 -6.60
CA PHE A 138 9.43 -2.31 -6.83
C PHE A 138 9.24 -1.35 -5.67
N ILE A 139 8.06 -1.36 -5.04
CA ILE A 139 7.75 -0.47 -3.91
C ILE A 139 8.56 -0.88 -2.68
N ALA A 140 8.62 -2.19 -2.36
CA ALA A 140 9.43 -2.68 -1.25
C ALA A 140 10.93 -2.37 -1.44
N ASN A 141 11.44 -2.51 -2.68
CA ASN A 141 12.83 -2.17 -3.02
C ASN A 141 13.12 -0.65 -2.95
N SER A 142 12.10 0.19 -2.87
CA SER A 142 12.23 1.65 -2.70
C SER A 142 12.18 2.08 -1.23
N CYS A 143 11.94 1.16 -0.30
CA CYS A 143 11.91 1.41 1.14
C CYS A 143 13.31 1.24 1.74
N ASN A 144 13.60 2.01 2.81
CA ASN A 144 14.87 1.93 3.55
C ASN A 144 14.79 1.01 4.80
N PHE A 145 13.73 0.20 4.89
CA PHE A 145 13.52 -0.79 5.93
C PHE A 145 12.94 -2.06 5.33
N LYS A 146 13.05 -3.19 6.04
CA LYS A 146 12.59 -4.48 5.55
C LYS A 146 11.07 -4.62 5.68
N ILE A 147 10.40 -4.94 4.57
CA ILE A 147 9.00 -5.34 4.56
C ILE A 147 8.92 -6.81 4.97
N LYS A 148 8.16 -7.10 6.03
CA LYS A 148 7.87 -8.45 6.52
C LYS A 148 6.61 -9.00 5.84
N HIS A 149 6.50 -10.32 5.75
CA HIS A 149 5.26 -10.98 5.31
C HIS A 149 5.03 -12.27 6.10
N LYS A 150 3.78 -12.53 6.42
CA LYS A 150 3.30 -13.71 7.17
C LYS A 150 2.15 -14.34 6.38
N PRO A 151 2.46 -15.05 5.30
CA PRO A 151 1.44 -15.63 4.45
C PRO A 151 0.74 -16.81 5.12
N LEU A 152 -0.52 -17.02 4.73
CA LEU A 152 -1.30 -18.22 5.02
C LEU A 152 -1.94 -18.69 3.72
N THR A 153 -1.51 -19.85 3.23
CA THR A 153 -2.08 -20.49 2.04
C THR A 153 -2.94 -21.69 2.45
N THR A 154 -4.12 -21.76 1.86
CA THR A 154 -5.08 -22.87 2.06
C THR A 154 -5.61 -23.36 0.71
N THR A 155 -6.28 -24.50 0.72
CA THR A 155 -7.19 -24.94 -0.34
C THR A 155 -8.63 -24.75 0.08
N GLU A 156 -9.56 -24.89 -0.86
CA GLU A 156 -11.01 -24.88 -0.57
C GLU A 156 -11.45 -26.04 0.29
#